data_47152228098b768f05214de92e2f6324
#
_entry.id   47152228098b768f05214de92e2f6324
#
_cell.length_a   1.000
_cell.length_b   1.000
_cell.length_c   1.000
_cell.angle_alpha   90.00
_cell.angle_beta   90.00
_cell.angle_gamma   90.00
#
_symmetry.space_group_name_H-M   'P 1'
#
loop_
_entity.id
_entity.type
_entity.pdbx_description
1 polymer ?
#
loop_
_entity_poly.entity_id
_entity_poly.type
_entity_poly.pdbx_seq_one_letter_code
_entity_poly.pdbx_strand_id
1 'polypeptide(L)'
;MEESTMNSIAVFCGSSIGASDAYREGAIQLGKELAKRQITLIYGGASVGIMATVADTVLQEGGKVIGVIPTLLEQREIAHQQLTELIVVNTMHERKSKMMELADGFIALPGGPGTLEEFFEVFTWNQIGLIQKPCAIFNIEQYFDLLISFFDHMQQEQFLKAQYREALIVDGNAAALLDQCQSFVPPAIKTYELSK
;
A
#
# COMPACT_ATOMS: atom_id res chain seq x y z
N MET A 1 1.01 -26.41 -7.00
CA MET A 1 1.36 -24.98 -6.94
C MET A 1 1.34 -24.63 -5.48
N GLU A 2 2.47 -24.26 -4.90
CA GLU A 2 2.47 -23.72 -3.55
C GLU A 2 1.64 -22.45 -3.56
N GLU A 3 0.60 -22.37 -2.73
CA GLU A 3 -0.11 -21.12 -2.50
C GLU A 3 0.94 -20.14 -1.96
N SER A 4 1.18 -19.09 -2.71
CA SER A 4 2.05 -17.99 -2.27
C SER A 4 1.40 -17.37 -1.03
N THR A 5 1.87 -17.74 0.14
CA THR A 5 1.38 -17.19 1.41
C THR A 5 1.86 -15.75 1.49
N MET A 6 0.94 -14.80 1.42
CA MET A 6 1.21 -13.37 1.64
C MET A 6 1.42 -13.13 3.14
N ASN A 7 2.65 -12.84 3.55
CA ASN A 7 3.04 -12.70 4.95
C ASN A 7 3.18 -11.24 5.40
N SER A 8 3.27 -10.31 4.45
CA SER A 8 3.50 -8.89 4.71
C SER A 8 2.85 -8.00 3.66
N ILE A 9 2.37 -6.83 4.10
CA ILE A 9 1.78 -5.81 3.22
C ILE A 9 2.36 -4.44 3.59
N ALA A 10 2.82 -3.69 2.58
CA ALA A 10 3.12 -2.28 2.75
C ALA A 10 1.85 -1.44 2.57
N VAL A 11 1.60 -0.57 3.54
CA VAL A 11 0.46 0.34 3.52
C VAL A 11 0.95 1.78 3.35
N PHE A 12 0.52 2.42 2.26
CA PHE A 12 0.73 3.83 1.98
C PHE A 12 -0.51 4.62 2.38
N CYS A 13 -0.39 5.61 3.23
CA CYS A 13 -1.54 6.35 3.77
C CYS A 13 -1.16 7.75 4.25
N GLY A 14 -2.18 8.54 4.59
CA GLY A 14 -2.00 9.92 5.03
C GLY A 14 -1.38 10.06 6.41
N SER A 15 -0.55 11.11 6.59
CA SER A 15 -0.05 11.60 7.89
C SER A 15 -1.10 12.44 8.66
N SER A 16 -2.28 12.68 8.09
CA SER A 16 -3.45 13.27 8.74
C SER A 16 -4.62 12.29 8.75
N ILE A 17 -5.60 12.53 9.61
CA ILE A 17 -6.79 11.67 9.74
C ILE A 17 -7.84 11.90 8.64
N GLY A 18 -7.70 13.00 7.86
CA GLY A 18 -8.71 13.41 6.89
C GLY A 18 -9.92 14.11 7.53
N ALA A 19 -10.93 14.40 6.71
CA ALA A 19 -12.12 15.15 7.11
C ALA A 19 -13.28 14.26 7.59
N SER A 20 -13.20 12.93 7.38
CA SER A 20 -14.24 11.98 7.76
C SER A 20 -13.71 10.92 8.72
N ASP A 21 -14.47 10.60 9.75
CA ASP A 21 -14.17 9.50 10.67
C ASP A 21 -14.11 8.14 9.96
N ALA A 22 -14.80 8.00 8.84
CA ALA A 22 -14.80 6.77 8.04
C ALA A 22 -13.39 6.35 7.56
N TYR A 23 -12.49 7.31 7.32
CA TYR A 23 -11.10 7.00 6.95
C TYR A 23 -10.35 6.33 8.10
N ARG A 24 -10.57 6.83 9.31
CA ARG A 24 -10.01 6.23 10.53
C ARG A 24 -10.62 4.84 10.78
N GLU A 25 -11.94 4.71 10.65
CA GLU A 25 -12.63 3.42 10.81
C GLU A 25 -12.16 2.38 9.79
N GLY A 26 -11.99 2.77 8.53
CA GLY A 26 -11.42 1.90 7.50
C GLY A 26 -9.98 1.44 7.81
N ALA A 27 -9.14 2.34 8.33
CA ALA A 27 -7.79 1.98 8.78
C ALA A 27 -7.82 0.98 9.94
N ILE A 28 -8.76 1.12 10.88
CA ILE A 28 -8.99 0.16 11.96
C ILE A 28 -9.45 -1.19 11.39
N GLN A 29 -10.39 -1.20 10.45
CA GLN A 29 -10.85 -2.44 9.82
C GLN A 29 -9.71 -3.18 9.12
N LEU A 30 -8.88 -2.47 8.36
CA LEU A 30 -7.71 -3.08 7.71
C LEU A 30 -6.72 -3.61 8.75
N GLY A 31 -6.41 -2.83 9.79
CA GLY A 31 -5.48 -3.25 10.86
C GLY A 31 -5.93 -4.54 11.55
N LYS A 32 -7.23 -4.67 11.86
CA LYS A 32 -7.81 -5.88 12.45
C LYS A 32 -7.71 -7.09 11.52
N GLU A 33 -8.02 -6.93 10.23
CA GLU A 33 -7.92 -8.03 9.25
C GLU A 33 -6.47 -8.46 9.02
N LEU A 34 -5.50 -7.54 9.00
CA LEU A 34 -4.07 -7.85 8.92
C LEU A 34 -3.63 -8.69 10.12
N ALA A 35 -3.93 -8.25 11.34
CA ALA A 35 -3.58 -8.96 12.56
C ALA A 35 -4.22 -10.36 12.64
N LYS A 36 -5.53 -10.45 12.33
CA LYS A 36 -6.28 -11.71 12.28
C LYS A 36 -5.68 -12.74 11.32
N ARG A 37 -5.16 -12.28 10.17
CA ARG A 37 -4.52 -13.13 9.15
C ARG A 37 -3.03 -13.33 9.40
N GLN A 38 -2.47 -12.77 10.47
CA GLN A 38 -1.05 -12.81 10.79
C GLN A 38 -0.15 -12.19 9.69
N ILE A 39 -0.70 -11.20 8.96
CA ILE A 39 0.03 -10.44 7.95
C ILE A 39 0.75 -9.28 8.64
N THR A 40 2.07 -9.21 8.47
CA THR A 40 2.89 -8.12 9.01
C THR A 40 2.61 -6.82 8.25
N LEU A 41 2.29 -5.76 8.99
CA LEU A 41 2.18 -4.40 8.42
C LEU A 41 3.58 -3.81 8.21
N ILE A 42 3.86 -3.36 7.00
CA ILE A 42 5.00 -2.51 6.65
C ILE A 42 4.48 -1.10 6.39
N TYR A 43 5.07 -0.06 7.00
CA TYR A 43 4.58 1.31 6.79
C TYR A 43 5.65 2.37 7.05
N GLY A 44 5.29 3.64 6.94
CA GLY A 44 6.23 4.77 7.02
C GLY A 44 6.83 5.09 8.38
N GLY A 45 6.49 4.35 9.45
CA GLY A 45 7.12 4.46 10.76
C GLY A 45 6.65 5.63 11.65
N ALA A 46 5.75 6.49 11.17
CA ALA A 46 5.30 7.67 11.91
C ALA A 46 4.08 7.38 12.84
N SER A 47 4.01 8.10 13.97
CA SER A 47 2.92 8.01 14.96
C SER A 47 1.82 9.06 14.76
N VAL A 48 1.46 9.39 13.50
CA VAL A 48 0.50 10.43 13.16
C VAL A 48 -0.53 9.98 12.15
N GLY A 49 -1.73 10.57 12.19
CA GLY A 49 -2.79 10.41 11.20
C GLY A 49 -3.27 8.97 11.02
N ILE A 50 -3.59 8.62 9.78
CA ILE A 50 -4.01 7.26 9.39
C ILE A 50 -2.87 6.25 9.58
N MET A 51 -1.60 6.68 9.43
CA MET A 51 -0.43 5.84 9.71
C MET A 51 -0.43 5.30 11.14
N ALA A 52 -0.58 6.18 12.14
CA ALA A 52 -0.68 5.75 13.53
C ALA A 52 -1.88 4.83 13.76
N THR A 53 -3.04 5.20 13.20
CA THR A 53 -4.28 4.43 13.40
C THR A 53 -4.14 2.97 12.95
N VAL A 54 -3.60 2.72 11.75
CA VAL A 54 -3.44 1.35 11.27
C VAL A 54 -2.38 0.59 12.06
N ALA A 55 -1.24 1.22 12.39
CA ALA A 55 -0.17 0.59 13.15
C ALA A 55 -0.61 0.24 14.58
N ASP A 56 -1.22 1.18 15.30
CA ASP A 56 -1.75 0.97 16.65
C ASP A 56 -2.77 -0.17 16.67
N THR A 57 -3.66 -0.21 15.66
CA THR A 57 -4.67 -1.27 15.59
C THR A 57 -4.03 -2.65 15.41
N VAL A 58 -3.07 -2.79 14.48
CA VAL A 58 -2.38 -4.08 14.28
C VAL A 58 -1.69 -4.52 15.57
N LEU A 59 -1.00 -3.62 16.28
CA LEU A 59 -0.34 -3.92 17.55
C LEU A 59 -1.31 -4.30 18.65
N GLN A 60 -2.42 -3.56 18.80
CA GLN A 60 -3.48 -3.83 19.79
C GLN A 60 -4.15 -5.20 19.59
N GLU A 61 -4.28 -5.63 18.35
CA GLU A 61 -4.81 -6.96 17.98
C GLU A 61 -3.72 -8.07 17.99
N GLY A 62 -2.52 -7.77 18.50
CA GLY A 62 -1.42 -8.73 18.64
C GLY A 62 -0.65 -9.06 17.36
N GLY A 63 -0.83 -8.27 16.30
CA GLY A 63 -0.11 -8.40 15.04
C GLY A 63 1.30 -7.79 15.08
N LYS A 64 2.01 -7.86 13.96
CA LYS A 64 3.37 -7.33 13.81
C LYS A 64 3.39 -6.09 12.91
N VAL A 65 4.19 -5.10 13.29
CA VAL A 65 4.35 -3.85 12.55
C VAL A 65 5.83 -3.52 12.40
N ILE A 66 6.26 -3.29 11.16
CA ILE A 66 7.61 -2.81 10.82
C ILE A 66 7.47 -1.41 10.23
N GLY A 67 8.08 -0.43 10.89
CA GLY A 67 8.17 0.94 10.38
C GLY A 67 9.49 1.16 9.63
N VAL A 68 9.44 1.89 8.52
CA VAL A 68 10.65 2.31 7.80
C VAL A 68 10.66 3.83 7.70
N ILE A 69 11.62 4.49 8.35
CA ILE A 69 11.67 5.94 8.45
C ILE A 69 13.05 6.50 8.07
N PRO A 70 13.14 7.56 7.27
CA PRO A 70 14.40 8.25 7.05
C PRO A 70 14.82 9.06 8.28
N THR A 71 16.11 9.15 8.55
CA THR A 71 16.68 9.94 9.64
C THR A 71 16.17 11.38 9.67
N LEU A 72 15.98 12.00 8.50
CA LEU A 72 15.44 13.36 8.41
C LEU A 72 14.02 13.47 8.96
N LEU A 73 13.18 12.45 8.75
CA LEU A 73 11.80 12.43 9.20
C LEU A 73 11.66 11.89 10.62
N GLU A 74 12.57 11.02 11.08
CA GLU A 74 12.60 10.54 12.45
C GLU A 74 12.60 11.69 13.46
N GLN A 75 13.30 12.80 13.13
CA GLN A 75 13.37 14.00 13.97
C GLN A 75 12.17 14.92 13.83
N ARG A 76 11.43 14.87 12.74
CA ARG A 76 10.29 15.76 12.43
C ARG A 76 8.95 15.09 12.60
N GLU A 77 8.85 13.84 12.18
CA GLU A 77 7.71 12.98 12.41
C GLU A 77 8.02 12.17 13.65
N ILE A 78 7.21 12.29 14.69
CA ILE A 78 7.39 11.52 15.92
C ILE A 78 7.37 10.04 15.55
N ALA A 79 8.56 9.41 15.52
CA ALA A 79 8.70 7.99 15.25
C ALA A 79 7.87 7.16 16.26
N HIS A 80 7.19 6.16 15.79
CA HIS A 80 6.35 5.32 16.63
C HIS A 80 7.21 4.47 17.57
N GLN A 81 6.97 4.57 18.90
CA GLN A 81 7.83 4.00 19.93
C GLN A 81 7.57 2.52 20.26
N GLN A 82 6.44 1.96 19.81
CA GLN A 82 5.98 0.63 20.23
C GLN A 82 5.91 -0.39 19.07
N LEU A 83 6.63 -0.13 17.98
CA LEU A 83 6.64 -1.03 16.83
C LEU A 83 7.34 -2.36 17.17
N THR A 84 6.98 -3.41 16.44
CA THR A 84 7.74 -4.66 16.48
C THR A 84 9.18 -4.43 16.03
N GLU A 85 9.37 -3.59 14.99
CA GLU A 85 10.67 -3.17 14.49
C GLU A 85 10.58 -1.77 13.87
N LEU A 86 11.60 -0.94 14.08
CA LEU A 86 11.77 0.34 13.40
C LEU A 86 13.10 0.33 12.65
N ILE A 87 13.02 0.43 11.33
CA ILE A 87 14.19 0.49 10.45
C ILE A 87 14.44 1.95 10.06
N VAL A 88 15.55 2.50 10.54
CA VAL A 88 15.99 3.85 10.19
C VAL A 88 16.90 3.77 8.96
N VAL A 89 16.60 4.58 7.95
CA VAL A 89 17.35 4.66 6.69
C VAL A 89 17.85 6.09 6.44
N ASN A 90 18.76 6.28 5.47
CA ASN A 90 19.34 7.61 5.27
C ASN A 90 18.50 8.49 4.34
N THR A 91 17.82 7.90 3.36
CA THR A 91 17.13 8.65 2.30
C THR A 91 15.71 8.18 2.08
N MET A 92 14.88 9.02 1.43
CA MET A 92 13.53 8.62 0.99
C MET A 92 13.57 7.48 -0.05
N HIS A 93 14.60 7.41 -0.88
CA HIS A 93 14.75 6.31 -1.84
C HIS A 93 15.02 4.98 -1.13
N GLU A 94 15.92 4.98 -0.14
CA GLU A 94 16.17 3.80 0.69
C GLU A 94 14.92 3.34 1.43
N ARG A 95 14.10 4.30 1.96
CA ARG A 95 12.82 3.99 2.62
C ARG A 95 11.90 3.22 1.68
N LYS A 96 11.63 3.77 0.50
CA LYS A 96 10.73 3.15 -0.48
C LYS A 96 11.25 1.79 -0.92
N SER A 97 12.53 1.69 -1.28
CA SER A 97 13.15 0.42 -1.67
C SER A 97 13.03 -0.63 -0.56
N LYS A 98 13.25 -0.23 0.71
CA LYS A 98 13.16 -1.15 1.85
C LYS A 98 11.73 -1.61 2.11
N MET A 99 10.74 -0.72 2.02
CA MET A 99 9.33 -1.10 2.14
C MET A 99 8.92 -2.08 1.03
N MET A 100 9.35 -1.86 -0.20
CA MET A 100 9.07 -2.74 -1.35
C MET A 100 9.75 -4.10 -1.24
N GLU A 101 10.97 -4.15 -0.68
CA GLU A 101 11.71 -5.39 -0.42
C GLU A 101 10.96 -6.26 0.61
N LEU A 102 10.51 -5.66 1.70
CA LEU A 102 9.90 -6.34 2.84
C LEU A 102 8.46 -6.82 2.58
N ALA A 103 7.73 -6.18 1.67
CA ALA A 103 6.31 -6.43 1.47
C ALA A 103 6.04 -7.44 0.35
N ASP A 104 5.03 -8.29 0.54
CA ASP A 104 4.49 -9.21 -0.48
C ASP A 104 3.36 -8.57 -1.30
N GLY A 105 2.86 -7.41 -0.87
CA GLY A 105 1.81 -6.65 -1.55
C GLY A 105 1.73 -5.21 -1.03
N PHE A 106 0.95 -4.38 -1.72
CA PHE A 106 0.85 -2.95 -1.46
C PHE A 106 -0.61 -2.49 -1.41
N ILE A 107 -0.96 -1.70 -0.40
CA ILE A 107 -2.30 -1.13 -0.24
C ILE A 107 -2.17 0.38 -0.05
N ALA A 108 -2.93 1.17 -0.84
CA ALA A 108 -3.13 2.58 -0.59
C ALA A 108 -4.43 2.81 0.18
N LEU A 109 -4.35 3.51 1.32
CA LEU A 109 -5.48 4.11 2.02
C LEU A 109 -5.56 5.60 1.69
N PRO A 110 -6.68 6.26 2.02
CA PRO A 110 -6.81 7.71 1.86
C PRO A 110 -5.59 8.47 2.39
N GLY A 111 -5.07 9.37 1.58
CA GLY A 111 -3.86 10.13 1.87
C GLY A 111 -3.59 11.22 0.83
N GLY A 112 -2.48 11.91 1.00
CA GLY A 112 -2.06 13.01 0.13
C GLY A 112 -1.16 12.57 -1.04
N PRO A 113 -0.44 13.55 -1.64
CA PRO A 113 0.45 13.30 -2.77
C PRO A 113 1.52 12.24 -2.50
N GLY A 114 2.07 12.16 -1.28
CA GLY A 114 3.06 11.14 -0.92
C GLY A 114 2.52 9.71 -1.01
N THR A 115 1.26 9.50 -0.59
CA THR A 115 0.58 8.20 -0.73
C THR A 115 0.45 7.79 -2.20
N LEU A 116 0.10 8.75 -3.06
CA LEU A 116 -0.03 8.50 -4.49
C LEU A 116 1.34 8.28 -5.15
N GLU A 117 2.36 9.02 -4.76
CA GLU A 117 3.73 8.87 -5.26
C GLU A 117 4.26 7.46 -4.99
N GLU A 118 4.14 6.97 -3.75
CA GLU A 118 4.53 5.62 -3.35
C GLU A 118 3.72 4.56 -4.11
N PHE A 119 2.40 4.75 -4.23
CA PHE A 119 1.52 3.82 -4.94
C PHE A 119 1.82 3.74 -6.44
N PHE A 120 1.99 4.87 -7.12
CA PHE A 120 2.32 4.89 -8.55
C PHE A 120 3.69 4.28 -8.84
N GLU A 121 4.65 4.40 -7.93
CA GLU A 121 5.96 3.79 -8.09
C GLU A 121 5.84 2.26 -8.10
N VAL A 122 5.20 1.64 -7.10
CA VAL A 122 5.02 0.18 -7.06
C VAL A 122 4.14 -0.32 -8.20
N PHE A 123 3.09 0.42 -8.57
CA PHE A 123 2.23 0.08 -9.70
C PHE A 123 3.01 0.09 -11.03
N THR A 124 3.88 1.08 -11.22
CA THR A 124 4.74 1.16 -12.40
C THR A 124 5.75 0.03 -12.43
N TRP A 125 6.36 -0.30 -11.29
CA TRP A 125 7.35 -1.38 -11.20
C TRP A 125 6.75 -2.75 -11.50
N ASN A 126 5.48 -2.98 -11.15
CA ASN A 126 4.74 -4.17 -11.60
C ASN A 126 4.62 -4.26 -13.12
N GLN A 127 4.29 -3.14 -13.78
CA GLN A 127 4.13 -3.13 -15.24
C GLN A 127 5.42 -3.48 -15.98
N ILE A 128 6.56 -2.97 -15.50
CA ILE A 128 7.87 -3.21 -16.12
C ILE A 128 8.57 -4.48 -15.61
N GLY A 129 7.93 -5.22 -14.71
CA GLY A 129 8.40 -6.52 -14.24
C GLY A 129 9.52 -6.47 -13.19
N LEU A 130 9.78 -5.32 -12.56
CA LEU A 130 10.70 -5.22 -11.42
C LEU A 130 10.15 -5.91 -10.17
N ILE A 131 8.84 -5.91 -10.02
CA ILE A 131 8.11 -6.65 -8.99
C ILE A 131 6.91 -7.34 -9.64
N GLN A 132 6.37 -8.37 -8.99
CA GLN A 132 5.15 -9.07 -9.39
C GLN A 132 4.29 -9.33 -8.16
N LYS A 133 3.81 -8.25 -7.55
CA LYS A 133 3.10 -8.24 -6.26
C LYS A 133 1.77 -7.49 -6.40
N PRO A 134 0.69 -7.86 -5.68
CA PRO A 134 -0.59 -7.15 -5.74
C PRO A 134 -0.44 -5.68 -5.35
N CYS A 135 -1.10 -4.80 -6.12
CA CYS A 135 -1.28 -3.38 -5.81
C CYS A 135 -2.77 -3.11 -5.64
N ALA A 136 -3.16 -2.64 -4.46
CA ALA A 136 -4.56 -2.46 -4.11
C ALA A 136 -4.86 -1.04 -3.61
N ILE A 137 -6.07 -0.57 -3.90
CA ILE A 137 -6.65 0.66 -3.37
C ILE A 137 -7.79 0.30 -2.44
N PHE A 138 -7.66 0.64 -1.16
CA PHE A 138 -8.76 0.55 -0.21
C PHE A 138 -9.63 1.81 -0.32
N ASN A 139 -10.70 1.70 -1.11
CA ASN A 139 -11.53 2.83 -1.53
C ASN A 139 -12.62 3.18 -0.49
N ILE A 140 -12.17 3.63 0.68
CA ILE A 140 -13.05 4.05 1.78
C ILE A 140 -13.83 5.30 1.36
N GLU A 141 -15.17 5.26 1.51
CA GLU A 141 -16.06 6.40 1.17
C GLU A 141 -15.81 6.94 -0.25
N GLN A 142 -15.44 6.06 -1.19
CA GLN A 142 -15.23 6.45 -2.58
C GLN A 142 -14.14 7.53 -2.76
N TYR A 143 -13.21 7.63 -1.78
CA TYR A 143 -12.14 8.63 -1.79
C TYR A 143 -11.32 8.65 -3.07
N PHE A 144 -11.08 7.48 -3.65
CA PHE A 144 -10.27 7.30 -4.85
C PHE A 144 -11.07 7.21 -6.16
N ASP A 145 -12.38 7.47 -6.17
CA ASP A 145 -13.19 7.32 -7.40
C ASP A 145 -12.67 8.16 -8.57
N LEU A 146 -12.23 9.40 -8.32
CA LEU A 146 -11.64 10.24 -9.35
C LEU A 146 -10.32 9.69 -9.88
N LEU A 147 -9.51 9.09 -9.00
CA LEU A 147 -8.27 8.44 -9.40
C LEU A 147 -8.55 7.17 -10.22
N ILE A 148 -9.50 6.35 -9.79
CA ILE A 148 -9.93 5.14 -10.50
C ILE A 148 -10.46 5.51 -11.88
N SER A 149 -11.31 6.53 -11.97
CA SER A 149 -11.80 7.07 -13.24
C SER A 149 -10.66 7.58 -14.14
N PHE A 150 -9.60 8.13 -13.54
CA PHE A 150 -8.42 8.54 -14.29
C PHE A 150 -7.62 7.35 -14.83
N PHE A 151 -7.51 6.25 -14.08
CA PHE A 151 -6.95 4.99 -14.61
C PHE A 151 -7.76 4.46 -15.80
N ASP A 152 -9.11 4.52 -15.73
CA ASP A 152 -9.98 4.14 -16.85
C ASP A 152 -9.74 5.05 -18.06
N HIS A 153 -9.57 6.36 -17.84
CA HIS A 153 -9.23 7.31 -18.90
C HIS A 153 -7.84 7.01 -19.50
N MET A 154 -6.82 6.74 -18.71
CA MET A 154 -5.52 6.30 -19.23
C MET A 154 -5.63 5.06 -20.13
N GLN A 155 -6.51 4.12 -19.79
CA GLN A 155 -6.77 2.94 -20.61
C GLN A 155 -7.46 3.32 -21.92
N GLN A 156 -8.49 4.16 -21.89
CA GLN A 156 -9.21 4.65 -23.08
C GLN A 156 -8.27 5.38 -24.02
N GLU A 157 -7.40 6.23 -23.50
CA GLU A 157 -6.39 6.97 -24.26
C GLU A 157 -5.15 6.15 -24.62
N GLN A 158 -5.13 4.83 -24.32
CA GLN A 158 -4.08 3.87 -24.65
C GLN A 158 -2.71 4.13 -23.98
N PHE A 159 -2.66 4.94 -22.90
CA PHE A 159 -1.48 5.11 -22.08
C PHE A 159 -1.30 3.97 -21.06
N LEU A 160 -2.39 3.27 -20.74
CA LEU A 160 -2.41 2.09 -19.86
C LEU A 160 -3.05 0.91 -20.60
N LYS A 161 -2.38 -0.23 -20.68
CA LYS A 161 -2.99 -1.44 -21.27
C LYS A 161 -4.06 -2.01 -20.33
N ALA A 162 -5.13 -2.59 -20.90
CA ALA A 162 -6.26 -3.15 -20.16
C ALA A 162 -5.82 -4.12 -19.06
N GLN A 163 -4.89 -5.01 -19.35
CA GLN A 163 -4.36 -6.00 -18.38
C GLN A 163 -3.78 -5.38 -17.11
N TYR A 164 -3.19 -4.17 -17.17
CA TYR A 164 -2.66 -3.49 -15.99
C TYR A 164 -3.75 -2.76 -15.23
N ARG A 165 -4.76 -2.23 -15.95
CA ARG A 165 -5.94 -1.65 -15.29
C ARG A 165 -6.74 -2.73 -14.53
N GLU A 166 -6.92 -3.89 -15.14
CA GLU A 166 -7.61 -5.06 -14.55
C GLU A 166 -6.84 -5.64 -13.36
N ALA A 167 -5.50 -5.57 -13.39
CA ALA A 167 -4.65 -6.01 -12.29
C ALA A 167 -4.66 -5.05 -11.07
N LEU A 168 -5.19 -3.84 -11.22
CA LEU A 168 -5.39 -2.91 -10.11
C LEU A 168 -6.57 -3.36 -9.25
N ILE A 169 -6.29 -3.80 -8.04
CA ILE A 169 -7.30 -4.23 -7.07
C ILE A 169 -7.94 -3.00 -6.44
N VAL A 170 -9.27 -2.96 -6.39
CA VAL A 170 -10.02 -1.87 -5.74
C VAL A 170 -11.19 -2.47 -4.96
N ASP A 171 -11.25 -2.20 -3.67
CA ASP A 171 -12.37 -2.64 -2.84
C ASP A 171 -12.61 -1.66 -1.68
N GLY A 172 -13.85 -1.54 -1.23
CA GLY A 172 -14.25 -0.77 -0.04
C GLY A 172 -14.36 -1.64 1.24
N ASN A 173 -14.09 -2.96 1.14
CA ASN A 173 -14.12 -3.89 2.26
C ASN A 173 -12.73 -4.49 2.49
N ALA A 174 -12.19 -4.38 3.71
CA ALA A 174 -10.83 -4.81 4.03
C ALA A 174 -10.61 -6.33 3.83
N ALA A 175 -11.57 -7.16 4.20
CA ALA A 175 -11.46 -8.62 4.05
C ALA A 175 -11.43 -9.02 2.58
N ALA A 176 -12.39 -8.50 1.78
CA ALA A 176 -12.46 -8.76 0.34
C ALA A 176 -11.22 -8.24 -0.40
N LEU A 177 -10.69 -7.07 -0.02
CA LEU A 177 -9.45 -6.52 -0.57
C LEU A 177 -8.27 -7.46 -0.36
N LEU A 178 -8.11 -7.98 0.86
CA LEU A 178 -7.04 -8.91 1.20
C LEU A 178 -7.20 -10.27 0.51
N ASP A 179 -8.44 -10.77 0.34
CA ASP A 179 -8.71 -12.00 -0.42
C ASP A 179 -8.28 -11.85 -1.88
N GLN A 180 -8.58 -10.71 -2.50
CA GLN A 180 -8.13 -10.39 -3.85
C GLN A 180 -6.60 -10.28 -3.94
N CYS A 181 -5.94 -9.66 -2.94
CA CYS A 181 -4.48 -9.62 -2.89
C CYS A 181 -3.86 -11.02 -2.81
N GLN A 182 -4.42 -11.91 -2.00
CA GLN A 182 -3.93 -13.29 -1.87
C GLN A 182 -4.11 -14.13 -3.14
N SER A 183 -5.17 -13.87 -3.89
CA SER A 183 -5.48 -14.56 -5.16
C SER A 183 -4.88 -13.88 -6.39
N PHE A 184 -4.05 -12.86 -6.22
CA PHE A 184 -3.50 -12.06 -7.30
C PHE A 184 -2.63 -12.89 -8.26
N VAL A 185 -2.89 -12.73 -9.55
CA VAL A 185 -2.09 -13.29 -10.63
C VAL A 185 -1.43 -12.13 -11.40
N PRO A 186 -0.11 -12.06 -11.43
CA PRO A 186 0.58 -10.97 -12.12
C PRO A 186 0.24 -10.94 -13.62
N PRO A 187 -0.04 -9.76 -14.20
CA PRO A 187 -0.20 -9.62 -15.63
C PRO A 187 1.13 -9.83 -16.36
N ALA A 188 1.07 -10.08 -17.66
CA ALA A 188 2.27 -10.18 -18.48
C ALA A 188 3.09 -8.86 -18.42
N ILE A 189 4.42 -9.01 -18.35
CA ILE A 189 5.34 -7.88 -18.26
C ILE A 189 5.23 -7.00 -19.52
N LYS A 190 5.32 -5.69 -19.35
CA LYS A 190 5.26 -4.71 -20.45
C LYS A 190 6.43 -4.90 -21.40
N THR A 191 6.10 -5.23 -22.66
CA THR A 191 7.04 -5.27 -23.76
C THR A 191 6.90 -4.01 -24.62
N TYR A 192 8.01 -3.49 -25.10
CA TYR A 192 8.05 -2.34 -26.01
C TYR A 192 8.26 -2.86 -27.43
N GLU A 193 7.25 -2.70 -28.29
CA GLU A 193 7.44 -2.92 -29.71
C GLU A 193 8.20 -1.72 -30.28
N LEU A 194 9.40 -1.97 -30.79
CA LEU A 194 10.09 -0.97 -31.59
C LEU A 194 9.31 -0.84 -32.91
N SER A 195 8.53 0.24 -33.06
CA SER A 195 7.97 0.60 -34.36
C SER A 195 9.14 0.75 -35.34
N LYS A 196 9.14 -0.12 -36.35
CA LYS A 196 10.08 -0.04 -37.50
C LYS A 196 9.75 1.15 -38.37
#